data_a75c7a6bdb1f1f15a6c4bfb6f0f0df90
#
_entry.id   a75c7a6bdb1f1f15a6c4bfb6f0f0df90
#
_cell.length_a   1.000
_cell.length_b   1.000
_cell.length_c   1.000
_cell.angle_alpha   90.00
_cell.angle_beta   90.00
_cell.angle_gamma   90.00
#
_symmetry.space_group_name_H-M   'P 1'
#
loop_
_entity.id
_entity.type
_entity.pdbx_description
1 polymer ?
#
loop_
_entity_poly.entity_id
_entity_poly.type
_entity_poly.pdbx_seq_one_letter_code
_entity_poly.pdbx_strand_id
1 'polypeptide(L)'
;MSGRVLVVCGPTATGKTALSIALAELLDGEIVSADSMQVYRGMDIGTAKASPAERTRVRHHMLDVAEPSENYSVARYVEEAARCCDDILSRGKLPIVTGGTGLYIDSLLAGRAFGGEADGGEARAALDADYERLGGEAMLARLSAVDPARAEKLHPADRRRIVRALEVYETTGLTITEHDERTRQAPPRYEALRWVLSYADREALYARIDRRVDEMAAQGLFEEVEGLLAGGLSPESTAMQAIGYKEAALALRGEVSRAEALALIRQASRRYAKRQLTWFRRAPDAHWLLWEGTPEVEKAALEIRNSNFGFRI
;
A
#
# COMPACT_ATOMS: atom_id res chain seq x y z
N MET A 1 -1.22 10.35 25.82
CA MET A 1 -0.16 10.79 24.88
C MET A 1 -0.32 9.92 23.63
N SER A 2 -0.32 10.52 22.44
CA SER A 2 -0.32 9.73 21.18
C SER A 2 0.96 8.90 21.13
N GLY A 3 0.83 7.62 20.75
CA GLY A 3 1.99 6.73 20.57
C GLY A 3 2.89 7.25 19.46
N ARG A 4 4.20 6.95 19.53
CA ARG A 4 5.17 7.35 18.52
C ARG A 4 5.46 6.20 17.58
N VAL A 5 5.52 6.48 16.28
CA VAL A 5 5.83 5.50 15.23
C VAL A 5 6.88 6.04 14.27
N LEU A 6 7.78 5.18 13.82
CA LEU A 6 8.69 5.50 12.72
C LEU A 6 8.09 4.99 11.41
N VAL A 7 8.10 5.81 10.36
CA VAL A 7 7.58 5.43 9.04
C VAL A 7 8.71 5.40 8.03
N VAL A 8 8.92 4.24 7.40
CA VAL A 8 9.87 4.05 6.30
C VAL A 8 9.09 3.73 5.03
N CYS A 9 8.91 4.72 4.18
CA CYS A 9 8.07 4.59 2.99
C CYS A 9 8.81 5.01 1.71
N GLY A 10 8.15 4.88 0.57
CA GLY A 10 8.73 5.21 -0.73
C GLY A 10 8.35 4.23 -1.82
N PRO A 11 8.79 4.44 -3.06
CA PRO A 11 8.48 3.57 -4.18
C PRO A 11 9.09 2.17 -4.01
N THR A 12 8.61 1.24 -4.84
CA THR A 12 9.20 -0.11 -4.91
C THR A 12 10.69 -0.04 -5.28
N ALA A 13 11.47 -1.05 -4.89
CA ALA A 13 12.90 -1.20 -5.19
C ALA A 13 13.84 -0.16 -4.55
N THR A 14 13.42 0.58 -3.51
CA THR A 14 14.25 1.59 -2.82
C THR A 14 14.94 1.11 -1.56
N GLY A 15 14.90 -0.20 -1.23
CA GLY A 15 15.60 -0.73 -0.06
C GLY A 15 14.87 -0.55 1.28
N LYS A 16 13.57 -0.26 1.27
CA LYS A 16 12.76 -0.07 2.49
C LYS A 16 12.90 -1.22 3.50
N THR A 17 12.76 -2.47 3.05
CA THR A 17 12.83 -3.65 3.91
C THR A 17 14.16 -3.72 4.65
N ALA A 18 15.28 -3.61 3.92
CA ALA A 18 16.61 -3.66 4.52
C ALA A 18 16.82 -2.52 5.54
N LEU A 19 16.43 -1.29 5.20
CA LEU A 19 16.56 -0.14 6.12
C LEU A 19 15.67 -0.31 7.35
N SER A 20 14.45 -0.81 7.19
CA SER A 20 13.54 -1.02 8.32
C SER A 20 14.03 -2.11 9.27
N ILE A 21 14.64 -3.17 8.75
CA ILE A 21 15.25 -4.21 9.57
C ILE A 21 16.43 -3.63 10.36
N ALA A 22 17.34 -2.91 9.71
CA ALA A 22 18.48 -2.26 10.39
C ALA A 22 18.03 -1.27 11.47
N LEU A 23 16.99 -0.47 11.20
CA LEU A 23 16.41 0.44 12.18
C LEU A 23 15.73 -0.31 13.35
N ALA A 24 15.03 -1.40 13.07
CA ALA A 24 14.37 -2.20 14.09
C ALA A 24 15.40 -2.85 15.05
N GLU A 25 16.51 -3.34 14.52
CA GLU A 25 17.62 -3.88 15.34
C GLU A 25 18.29 -2.79 16.20
N LEU A 26 18.46 -1.58 15.65
CA LEU A 26 19.10 -0.46 16.33
C LEU A 26 18.23 0.20 17.40
N LEU A 27 16.91 0.15 17.24
CA LEU A 27 15.93 0.91 18.03
C LEU A 27 15.00 0.02 18.86
N ASP A 28 15.29 -1.27 18.99
CA ASP A 28 14.42 -2.29 19.60
C ASP A 28 12.97 -2.19 19.08
N GLY A 29 12.83 -2.12 17.76
CA GLY A 29 11.55 -1.97 17.08
C GLY A 29 11.00 -3.27 16.50
N GLU A 30 9.74 -3.23 16.07
CA GLU A 30 9.09 -4.29 15.28
C GLU A 30 8.46 -3.67 14.03
N ILE A 31 8.44 -4.42 12.92
CA ILE A 31 7.99 -3.93 11.62
C ILE A 31 6.49 -4.18 11.45
N VAL A 32 5.75 -3.15 11.01
CA VAL A 32 4.34 -3.24 10.59
C VAL A 32 4.27 -2.95 9.10
N SER A 33 4.01 -3.98 8.28
CA SER A 33 3.94 -3.81 6.81
C SER A 33 2.76 -2.94 6.41
N ALA A 34 3.01 -1.96 5.54
CA ALA A 34 2.02 -1.08 4.92
C ALA A 34 2.00 -1.28 3.40
N ASP A 35 1.86 -2.53 2.98
CA ASP A 35 1.75 -2.93 1.58
C ASP A 35 0.44 -3.70 1.36
N SER A 36 -0.37 -3.26 0.39
CA SER A 36 -1.69 -3.81 0.14
C SER A 36 -1.68 -5.20 -0.52
N MET A 37 -0.51 -5.70 -0.93
CA MET A 37 -0.37 -7.01 -1.56
C MET A 37 0.37 -8.01 -0.66
N GLN A 38 1.28 -7.55 0.20
CA GLN A 38 1.98 -8.42 1.16
C GLN A 38 1.08 -8.98 2.27
N VAL A 39 -0.13 -8.46 2.41
CA VAL A 39 -1.15 -9.00 3.33
C VAL A 39 -1.62 -10.40 2.94
N TYR A 40 -1.51 -10.78 1.66
CA TYR A 40 -2.01 -12.05 1.15
C TYR A 40 -1.01 -13.19 1.32
N ARG A 41 -1.50 -14.34 1.80
CA ARG A 41 -0.71 -15.58 1.93
C ARG A 41 -0.32 -16.13 0.55
N GLY A 42 0.90 -16.69 0.45
CA GLY A 42 1.39 -17.32 -0.77
C GLY A 42 1.69 -16.36 -1.92
N MET A 43 1.62 -15.05 -1.68
CA MET A 43 2.03 -14.01 -2.63
C MET A 43 3.35 -13.40 -2.15
N ASP A 44 4.45 -14.13 -2.32
CA ASP A 44 5.73 -13.81 -1.68
C ASP A 44 6.72 -13.17 -2.66
N ILE A 45 6.93 -13.83 -3.81
CA ILE A 45 7.91 -13.41 -4.83
C ILE A 45 7.47 -12.12 -5.52
N GLY A 46 6.25 -12.12 -6.09
CA GLY A 46 5.75 -10.97 -6.85
C GLY A 46 5.50 -9.73 -6.00
N THR A 47 5.27 -9.87 -4.69
CA THR A 47 5.18 -8.74 -3.75
C THR A 47 6.50 -8.38 -3.12
N ALA A 48 7.56 -9.19 -3.34
CA ALA A 48 8.86 -9.13 -2.66
C ALA A 48 8.70 -8.98 -1.15
N LYS A 49 7.93 -9.87 -0.58
CA LYS A 49 7.70 -9.99 0.86
C LYS A 49 9.01 -10.32 1.58
N ALA A 50 9.15 -9.87 2.82
CA ALA A 50 10.32 -10.20 3.64
C ALA A 50 10.53 -11.72 3.70
N SER A 51 11.73 -12.16 3.39
CA SER A 51 12.12 -13.57 3.40
C SER A 51 12.04 -14.18 4.81
N PRO A 52 11.96 -15.51 4.94
CA PRO A 52 12.01 -16.17 6.25
C PRO A 52 13.24 -15.77 7.08
N ALA A 53 14.41 -15.62 6.46
CA ALA A 53 15.63 -15.18 7.13
C ALA A 53 15.50 -13.75 7.68
N GLU A 54 14.92 -12.82 6.91
CA GLU A 54 14.65 -11.45 7.36
C GLU A 54 13.64 -11.41 8.50
N ARG A 55 12.57 -12.23 8.42
CA ARG A 55 11.55 -12.32 9.48
C ARG A 55 12.10 -12.95 10.79
N THR A 56 13.14 -13.76 10.71
CA THR A 56 13.81 -14.30 11.90
C THR A 56 14.62 -13.23 12.63
N ARG A 57 15.17 -12.25 11.90
CA ARG A 57 15.95 -11.14 12.48
C ARG A 57 15.07 -10.19 13.28
N VAL A 58 13.91 -9.81 12.72
CA VAL A 58 12.99 -8.84 13.29
C VAL A 58 11.56 -9.32 13.10
N ARG A 59 10.73 -9.15 14.12
CA ARG A 59 9.31 -9.50 14.02
C ARG A 59 8.60 -8.57 13.03
N HIS A 60 7.87 -9.19 12.09
CA HIS A 60 7.04 -8.51 11.10
C HIS A 60 5.56 -8.78 11.38
N HIS A 61 4.77 -7.73 11.33
CA HIS A 61 3.31 -7.74 11.44
C HIS A 61 2.69 -7.35 10.10
N MET A 62 1.43 -7.69 9.90
CA MET A 62 0.65 -7.37 8.69
C MET A 62 1.20 -8.02 7.41
N LEU A 63 1.88 -9.15 7.55
CA LEU A 63 2.22 -10.08 6.47
C LEU A 63 1.36 -11.33 6.62
N ASP A 64 0.87 -11.89 5.52
CA ASP A 64 0.12 -13.17 5.52
C ASP A 64 -1.14 -13.16 6.42
N VAL A 65 -1.84 -12.04 6.48
CA VAL A 65 -3.03 -11.85 7.34
C VAL A 65 -4.35 -12.15 6.63
N ALA A 66 -4.34 -12.33 5.31
CA ALA A 66 -5.52 -12.61 4.50
C ALA A 66 -5.27 -13.71 3.47
N GLU A 67 -6.32 -14.45 3.12
CA GLU A 67 -6.28 -15.36 1.98
C GLU A 67 -6.40 -14.58 0.66
N PRO A 68 -5.75 -15.02 -0.44
CA PRO A 68 -5.82 -14.33 -1.71
C PRO A 68 -7.23 -14.25 -2.33
N SER A 69 -8.15 -15.08 -1.87
CA SER A 69 -9.56 -15.05 -2.25
C SER A 69 -10.38 -13.97 -1.53
N GLU A 70 -9.85 -13.42 -0.43
CA GLU A 70 -10.52 -12.39 0.34
C GLU A 70 -10.35 -11.00 -0.29
N ASN A 71 -11.36 -10.14 -0.13
CA ASN A 71 -11.21 -8.71 -0.37
C ASN A 71 -10.66 -8.04 0.88
N TYR A 72 -9.44 -7.53 0.80
CA TYR A 72 -8.78 -6.84 1.92
C TYR A 72 -8.89 -5.33 1.76
N SER A 73 -9.59 -4.67 2.68
CA SER A 73 -9.88 -3.24 2.61
C SER A 73 -8.87 -2.40 3.41
N VAL A 74 -8.78 -1.10 3.07
CA VAL A 74 -8.02 -0.13 3.88
C VAL A 74 -8.58 0.02 5.29
N ALA A 75 -9.89 -0.14 5.47
CA ALA A 75 -10.54 -0.09 6.79
C ALA A 75 -10.03 -1.22 7.68
N ARG A 76 -10.07 -2.47 7.17
CA ARG A 76 -9.52 -3.64 7.85
C ARG A 76 -8.03 -3.47 8.16
N TYR A 77 -7.25 -2.95 7.20
CA TYR A 77 -5.84 -2.67 7.41
C TYR A 77 -5.61 -1.73 8.60
N VAL A 78 -6.34 -0.60 8.64
CA VAL A 78 -6.15 0.41 9.70
C VAL A 78 -6.46 -0.19 11.08
N GLU A 79 -7.53 -0.96 11.19
CA GLU A 79 -7.90 -1.60 12.44
C GLU A 79 -6.85 -2.62 12.91
N GLU A 80 -6.44 -3.54 12.03
CA GLU A 80 -5.48 -4.59 12.35
C GLU A 80 -4.07 -4.02 12.60
N ALA A 81 -3.61 -3.08 11.77
CA ALA A 81 -2.30 -2.44 11.93
C ALA A 81 -2.24 -1.55 13.18
N ALA A 82 -3.34 -0.88 13.54
CA ALA A 82 -3.41 -0.11 14.77
C ALA A 82 -3.29 -1.02 16.00
N ARG A 83 -3.97 -2.17 16.02
CA ARG A 83 -3.80 -3.17 17.09
C ARG A 83 -2.34 -3.63 17.22
N CYS A 84 -1.67 -3.87 16.09
CA CYS A 84 -0.25 -4.24 16.10
C CYS A 84 0.62 -3.10 16.67
N CYS A 85 0.42 -1.86 16.22
CA CYS A 85 1.19 -0.71 16.73
C CYS A 85 0.97 -0.51 18.24
N ASP A 86 -0.27 -0.58 18.71
CA ASP A 86 -0.62 -0.41 20.12
C ASP A 86 -0.03 -1.54 20.99
N ASP A 87 -0.02 -2.80 20.52
CA ASP A 87 0.64 -3.92 21.19
C ASP A 87 2.15 -3.69 21.29
N ILE A 88 2.80 -3.29 20.19
CA ILE A 88 4.26 -3.00 20.18
C ILE A 88 4.58 -1.90 21.19
N LEU A 89 3.83 -0.80 21.17
CA LEU A 89 3.99 0.32 22.11
C LEU A 89 3.77 -0.10 23.56
N SER A 90 2.78 -0.95 23.83
CA SER A 90 2.48 -1.45 25.18
C SER A 90 3.64 -2.27 25.77
N ARG A 91 4.46 -2.88 24.92
CA ARG A 91 5.68 -3.62 25.30
C ARG A 91 6.92 -2.73 25.37
N GLY A 92 6.78 -1.40 25.23
CA GLY A 92 7.88 -0.44 25.27
C GLY A 92 8.76 -0.45 24.00
N LYS A 93 8.30 -1.07 22.90
CA LYS A 93 9.03 -1.14 21.64
C LYS A 93 8.55 -0.11 20.63
N LEU A 94 9.37 0.14 19.59
CA LEU A 94 9.05 1.11 18.54
C LEU A 94 8.35 0.43 17.35
N PRO A 95 7.10 0.80 16.98
CA PRO A 95 6.51 0.37 15.73
C PRO A 95 7.19 1.07 14.54
N ILE A 96 7.67 0.27 13.57
CA ILE A 96 8.24 0.77 12.32
C ILE A 96 7.27 0.40 11.19
N VAL A 97 6.48 1.37 10.76
CA VAL A 97 5.51 1.21 9.67
C VAL A 97 6.25 1.29 8.33
N THR A 98 6.28 0.19 7.60
CA THR A 98 7.10 0.08 6.39
C THR A 98 6.27 -0.30 5.18
N GLY A 99 6.31 0.50 4.10
CA GLY A 99 5.60 0.12 2.89
C GLY A 99 5.54 1.15 1.79
N GLY A 100 4.84 0.75 0.72
CA GLY A 100 4.63 1.58 -0.48
C GLY A 100 3.19 2.07 -0.67
N THR A 101 2.25 1.60 0.15
CA THR A 101 0.83 1.95 0.03
C THR A 101 0.51 3.19 0.86
N GLY A 102 0.69 4.38 0.25
CA GLY A 102 0.53 5.66 0.94
C GLY A 102 -0.85 5.84 1.60
N LEU A 103 -1.91 5.32 0.97
CA LEU A 103 -3.26 5.34 1.56
C LEU A 103 -3.30 4.60 2.90
N TYR A 104 -2.64 3.44 3.01
CA TYR A 104 -2.58 2.66 4.25
C TYR A 104 -1.85 3.43 5.35
N ILE A 105 -0.67 3.97 5.01
CA ILE A 105 0.14 4.75 5.94
C ILE A 105 -0.63 5.96 6.46
N ASP A 106 -1.14 6.80 5.57
CA ASP A 106 -1.82 8.04 5.96
C ASP A 106 -3.11 7.77 6.75
N SER A 107 -3.85 6.72 6.39
CA SER A 107 -5.07 6.33 7.10
C SER A 107 -4.78 5.79 8.50
N LEU A 108 -3.71 5.00 8.66
CA LEU A 108 -3.27 4.49 9.96
C LEU A 108 -2.84 5.65 10.88
N LEU A 109 -1.99 6.56 10.39
CA LEU A 109 -1.48 7.68 11.16
C LEU A 109 -2.58 8.65 11.60
N ALA A 110 -3.52 8.91 10.71
CA ALA A 110 -4.68 9.75 11.01
C ALA A 110 -5.70 9.07 11.92
N GLY A 111 -5.63 7.74 12.12
CA GLY A 111 -6.68 6.99 12.81
C GLY A 111 -8.02 7.08 12.08
N ARG A 112 -8.00 7.06 10.73
CA ARG A 112 -9.19 7.28 9.91
C ARG A 112 -10.25 6.23 10.20
N ALA A 113 -11.42 6.69 10.66
CA ALA A 113 -12.60 5.86 10.72
C ALA A 113 -13.22 5.75 9.30
N PHE A 114 -13.38 4.53 8.83
CA PHE A 114 -14.06 4.26 7.56
C PHE A 114 -15.52 3.94 7.86
N GLY A 115 -16.44 4.83 7.46
CA GLY A 115 -17.87 4.55 7.50
C GLY A 115 -18.25 3.55 6.42
N GLY A 116 -19.18 2.64 6.72
CA GLY A 116 -19.92 1.87 5.72
C GLY A 116 -19.34 0.52 5.33
N GLU A 117 -19.37 -0.45 6.26
CA GLU A 117 -19.41 -1.88 5.91
C GLU A 117 -20.76 -2.53 6.27
N ALA A 118 -21.79 -1.72 6.51
CA ALA A 118 -22.99 -2.19 7.20
C ALA A 118 -23.99 -2.98 6.34
N ASP A 119 -23.89 -2.97 5.01
CA ASP A 119 -24.95 -3.57 4.14
C ASP A 119 -24.50 -4.76 3.27
N GLY A 120 -23.39 -5.41 3.63
CA GLY A 120 -22.94 -6.62 2.89
C GLY A 120 -22.61 -6.39 1.41
N GLY A 121 -22.49 -5.13 0.96
CA GLY A 121 -22.15 -4.79 -0.42
C GLY A 121 -23.36 -4.67 -1.37
N GLU A 122 -24.58 -4.71 -0.88
CA GLU A 122 -25.80 -4.58 -1.69
C GLU A 122 -25.90 -3.20 -2.35
N ALA A 123 -25.67 -2.10 -1.60
CA ALA A 123 -25.66 -0.76 -2.14
C ALA A 123 -24.58 -0.62 -3.24
N ARG A 124 -23.42 -1.19 -3.02
CA ARG A 124 -22.36 -1.18 -4.04
C ARG A 124 -22.76 -1.92 -5.30
N ALA A 125 -23.34 -3.11 -5.19
CA ALA A 125 -23.78 -3.89 -6.32
C ALA A 125 -24.86 -3.16 -7.13
N ALA A 126 -25.82 -2.50 -6.46
CA ALA A 126 -26.84 -1.68 -7.09
C ALA A 126 -26.23 -0.48 -7.83
N LEU A 127 -25.27 0.23 -7.21
CA LEU A 127 -24.57 1.35 -7.83
C LEU A 127 -23.68 0.94 -8.99
N ASP A 128 -23.06 -0.22 -8.93
CA ASP A 128 -22.30 -0.78 -10.05
C ASP A 128 -23.22 -1.13 -11.23
N ALA A 129 -24.40 -1.70 -10.98
CA ALA A 129 -25.41 -1.96 -12.00
C ALA A 129 -25.98 -0.65 -12.60
N ASP A 130 -26.21 0.38 -11.77
CA ASP A 130 -26.61 1.71 -12.23
C ASP A 130 -25.53 2.33 -13.12
N TYR A 131 -24.25 2.20 -12.77
CA TYR A 131 -23.16 2.72 -13.59
C TYR A 131 -23.12 2.05 -14.98
N GLU A 132 -23.33 0.72 -15.07
CA GLU A 132 -23.42 0.02 -16.35
C GLU A 132 -24.61 0.46 -17.18
N ARG A 133 -25.75 0.69 -16.55
CA ARG A 133 -27.00 1.05 -17.20
C ARG A 133 -27.05 2.53 -17.62
N LEU A 134 -26.60 3.45 -16.78
CA LEU A 134 -26.76 4.91 -16.96
C LEU A 134 -25.51 5.58 -17.55
N GLY A 135 -24.35 4.93 -17.40
CA GLY A 135 -23.06 5.49 -17.81
C GLY A 135 -22.43 6.45 -16.82
N GLY A 136 -21.13 6.70 -17.02
CA GLY A 136 -20.32 7.49 -16.07
C GLY A 136 -20.74 8.94 -15.92
N GLU A 137 -21.22 9.60 -16.99
CA GLU A 137 -21.68 10.99 -16.96
C GLU A 137 -22.88 11.16 -16.00
N ALA A 138 -23.89 10.29 -16.12
CA ALA A 138 -25.07 10.34 -15.26
C ALA A 138 -24.72 10.04 -13.80
N MET A 139 -23.83 9.07 -13.56
CA MET A 139 -23.39 8.72 -12.20
C MET A 139 -22.53 9.82 -11.59
N LEU A 140 -21.69 10.51 -12.37
CA LEU A 140 -20.93 11.67 -11.91
C LEU A 140 -21.87 12.85 -11.59
N ALA A 141 -22.90 13.09 -12.39
CA ALA A 141 -23.94 14.10 -12.11
C ALA A 141 -24.69 13.78 -10.79
N ARG A 142 -25.05 12.50 -10.56
CA ARG A 142 -25.64 12.04 -9.28
C ARG A 142 -24.71 12.32 -8.10
N LEU A 143 -23.41 12.05 -8.24
CA LEU A 143 -22.42 12.38 -7.22
C LEU A 143 -22.31 13.89 -7.01
N SER A 144 -22.33 14.69 -8.09
CA SER A 144 -22.24 16.16 -8.01
C SER A 144 -23.41 16.78 -7.24
N ALA A 145 -24.57 16.14 -7.25
CA ALA A 145 -25.73 16.61 -6.48
C ALA A 145 -25.57 16.45 -4.96
N VAL A 146 -24.76 15.49 -4.50
CA VAL A 146 -24.56 15.20 -3.07
C VAL A 146 -23.18 15.62 -2.56
N ASP A 147 -22.14 15.49 -3.39
CA ASP A 147 -20.74 15.84 -3.05
C ASP A 147 -20.07 16.56 -4.24
N PRO A 148 -20.41 17.84 -4.51
CA PRO A 148 -19.87 18.59 -5.64
C PRO A 148 -18.33 18.71 -5.58
N ALA A 149 -17.77 18.91 -4.38
CA ALA A 149 -16.34 19.06 -4.19
C ALA A 149 -15.55 17.77 -4.51
N ARG A 150 -16.18 16.61 -4.37
CA ARG A 150 -15.63 15.32 -4.78
C ARG A 150 -15.79 15.09 -6.27
N ALA A 151 -16.96 15.38 -6.81
CA ALA A 151 -17.29 15.19 -8.22
C ALA A 151 -16.35 15.99 -9.13
N GLU A 152 -16.04 17.25 -8.79
CA GLU A 152 -15.11 18.12 -9.53
C GLU A 152 -13.72 17.49 -9.74
N LYS A 153 -13.29 16.59 -8.85
CA LYS A 153 -11.98 15.93 -8.87
C LYS A 153 -11.97 14.60 -9.62
N LEU A 154 -13.11 14.18 -10.16
CA LEU A 154 -13.27 12.89 -10.80
C LEU A 154 -13.64 13.03 -12.29
N HIS A 155 -13.19 12.05 -13.08
CA HIS A 155 -13.61 11.92 -14.47
C HIS A 155 -14.76 10.91 -14.56
N PRO A 156 -15.72 11.05 -15.52
CA PRO A 156 -16.80 10.07 -15.69
C PRO A 156 -16.34 8.61 -15.76
N ALA A 157 -15.14 8.34 -16.28
CA ALA A 157 -14.55 7.01 -16.33
C ALA A 157 -13.99 6.48 -14.99
N ASP A 158 -13.97 7.30 -13.94
CA ASP A 158 -13.48 6.89 -12.61
C ASP A 158 -14.53 6.07 -11.83
N ARG A 159 -15.11 5.04 -12.49
CA ARG A 159 -16.19 4.20 -11.96
C ARG A 159 -16.01 3.86 -10.48
N ARG A 160 -14.87 3.24 -10.13
CA ARG A 160 -14.62 2.77 -8.75
C ARG A 160 -14.71 3.90 -7.71
N ARG A 161 -14.29 5.11 -8.06
CA ARG A 161 -14.31 6.27 -7.16
C ARG A 161 -15.70 6.89 -7.06
N ILE A 162 -16.42 6.97 -8.18
CA ILE A 162 -17.79 7.47 -8.22
C ILE A 162 -18.71 6.56 -7.43
N VAL A 163 -18.68 5.25 -7.73
CA VAL A 163 -19.48 4.23 -7.03
C VAL A 163 -19.17 4.25 -5.53
N ARG A 164 -17.88 4.27 -5.13
CA ARG A 164 -17.51 4.32 -3.70
C ARG A 164 -18.00 5.59 -3.01
N ALA A 165 -17.98 6.74 -3.68
CA ALA A 165 -18.44 7.99 -3.08
C ALA A 165 -19.96 7.97 -2.83
N LEU A 166 -20.72 7.46 -3.79
CA LEU A 166 -22.17 7.28 -3.64
C LEU A 166 -22.52 6.22 -2.59
N GLU A 167 -21.81 5.07 -2.58
CA GLU A 167 -21.97 4.01 -1.59
C GLU A 167 -21.81 4.54 -0.16
N VAL A 168 -20.74 5.31 0.10
CA VAL A 168 -20.51 5.90 1.42
C VAL A 168 -21.65 6.83 1.80
N TYR A 169 -22.11 7.67 0.89
CA TYR A 169 -23.22 8.57 1.15
C TYR A 169 -24.54 7.82 1.44
N GLU A 170 -24.88 6.80 0.65
CA GLU A 170 -26.09 6.02 0.82
C GLU A 170 -26.11 5.21 2.12
N THR A 171 -24.94 4.68 2.52
CA THR A 171 -24.85 3.83 3.72
C THR A 171 -24.66 4.62 5.02
N THR A 172 -24.08 5.83 4.96
CA THR A 172 -23.75 6.59 6.17
C THR A 172 -24.47 7.92 6.29
N GLY A 173 -25.09 8.41 5.22
CA GLY A 173 -25.67 9.77 5.14
C GLY A 173 -24.62 10.89 5.08
N LEU A 174 -23.33 10.55 5.02
CA LEU A 174 -22.21 11.51 4.96
C LEU A 174 -21.44 11.36 3.66
N THR A 175 -21.04 12.47 3.07
CA THR A 175 -20.19 12.46 1.89
C THR A 175 -18.74 12.09 2.24
N ILE A 176 -17.97 11.63 1.24
CA ILE A 176 -16.51 11.41 1.43
C ILE A 176 -15.82 12.72 1.81
N THR A 177 -16.25 13.87 1.26
CA THR A 177 -15.69 15.17 1.60
C THR A 177 -15.87 15.48 3.09
N GLU A 178 -17.06 15.25 3.66
CA GLU A 178 -17.32 15.43 5.09
C GLU A 178 -16.51 14.45 5.96
N HIS A 179 -16.40 13.18 5.55
CA HIS A 179 -15.54 12.21 6.24
C HIS A 179 -14.06 12.64 6.24
N ASP A 180 -13.55 13.13 5.10
CA ASP A 180 -12.19 13.64 4.96
C ASP A 180 -11.96 14.89 5.84
N GLU A 181 -12.94 15.77 5.96
CA GLU A 181 -12.88 16.95 6.82
C GLU A 181 -12.86 16.59 8.30
N ARG A 182 -13.74 15.71 8.74
CA ARG A 182 -13.76 15.21 10.13
C ARG A 182 -12.44 14.56 10.50
N THR A 183 -11.87 13.74 9.60
CA THR A 183 -10.57 13.10 9.83
C THR A 183 -9.45 14.14 9.97
N ARG A 184 -9.48 15.21 9.17
CA ARG A 184 -8.47 16.29 9.26
C ARG A 184 -8.56 17.14 10.54
N GLN A 185 -9.76 17.26 11.10
CA GLN A 185 -9.98 18.00 12.35
C GLN A 185 -9.63 17.17 13.59
N ALA A 186 -9.62 15.85 13.48
CA ALA A 186 -9.21 14.98 14.58
C ALA A 186 -7.68 15.00 14.76
N PRO A 187 -7.17 14.94 16.01
CA PRO A 187 -5.74 14.77 16.21
C PRO A 187 -5.26 13.44 15.63
N PRO A 188 -4.02 13.38 15.10
CA PRO A 188 -3.49 12.12 14.57
C PRO A 188 -3.42 11.07 15.69
N ARG A 189 -3.67 9.80 15.31
CA ARG A 189 -3.60 8.67 16.26
C ARG A 189 -2.18 8.47 16.78
N TYR A 190 -1.20 8.62 15.89
CA TYR A 190 0.21 8.45 16.21
C TYR A 190 1.01 9.70 15.84
N GLU A 191 1.98 10.06 16.69
CA GLU A 191 3.07 10.98 16.35
C GLU A 191 4.05 10.24 15.45
N ALA A 192 4.18 10.63 14.19
CA ALA A 192 4.96 9.90 13.20
C ALA A 192 6.19 10.68 12.75
N LEU A 193 7.35 10.00 12.76
CA LEU A 193 8.51 10.44 12.02
C LEU A 193 8.55 9.72 10.70
N ARG A 194 8.45 10.44 9.58
CA ARG A 194 8.34 9.86 8.24
C ARG A 194 9.59 10.05 7.42
N TRP A 195 10.17 8.93 6.96
CA TRP A 195 11.26 8.89 5.99
C TRP A 195 10.79 8.31 4.67
N VAL A 196 10.99 9.08 3.59
CA VAL A 196 10.67 8.67 2.22
C VAL A 196 11.96 8.32 1.50
N LEU A 197 12.11 7.07 1.11
CA LEU A 197 13.27 6.59 0.37
C LEU A 197 13.04 6.75 -1.13
N SER A 198 14.06 7.23 -1.84
CA SER A 198 14.10 7.26 -3.30
C SER A 198 15.55 7.24 -3.79
N TYR A 199 15.73 7.35 -5.10
CA TYR A 199 17.00 7.64 -5.72
C TYR A 199 17.03 9.11 -6.15
N ALA A 200 18.19 9.75 -6.10
CA ALA A 200 18.39 11.10 -6.61
C ALA A 200 18.17 11.12 -8.13
N ASP A 201 18.70 10.13 -8.82
CA ASP A 201 18.46 9.91 -10.24
C ASP A 201 17.26 8.98 -10.51
N ARG A 202 16.38 9.40 -11.41
CA ARG A 202 15.19 8.63 -11.80
C ARG A 202 15.54 7.39 -12.61
N GLU A 203 16.57 7.46 -13.43
CA GLU A 203 17.02 6.33 -14.26
C GLU A 203 17.62 5.22 -13.37
N ALA A 204 18.33 5.60 -12.30
CA ALA A 204 18.83 4.66 -11.30
C ALA A 204 17.67 3.92 -10.61
N LEU A 205 16.59 4.62 -10.26
CA LEU A 205 15.39 4.00 -9.72
C LEU A 205 14.77 3.00 -10.72
N TYR A 206 14.68 3.39 -11.99
CA TYR A 206 14.09 2.52 -13.03
C TYR A 206 14.94 1.29 -13.29
N ALA A 207 16.26 1.44 -13.38
CA ALA A 207 17.18 0.32 -13.51
C ALA A 207 17.07 -0.66 -12.32
N ARG A 208 16.88 -0.15 -11.11
CA ARG A 208 16.67 -0.98 -9.92
C ARG A 208 15.32 -1.71 -9.94
N ILE A 209 14.27 -1.06 -10.43
CA ILE A 209 12.95 -1.69 -10.64
C ILE A 209 13.06 -2.82 -11.66
N ASP A 210 13.73 -2.59 -12.78
CA ASP A 210 13.87 -3.59 -13.83
C ASP A 210 14.64 -4.82 -13.35
N ARG A 211 15.78 -4.60 -12.67
CA ARG A 211 16.57 -5.68 -12.07
C ARG A 211 15.73 -6.50 -11.09
N ARG A 212 14.92 -5.85 -10.26
CA ARG A 212 14.02 -6.54 -9.32
C ARG A 212 13.00 -7.42 -10.04
N VAL A 213 12.47 -7.00 -11.19
CA VAL A 213 11.57 -7.84 -12.01
C VAL A 213 12.31 -9.07 -12.53
N ASP A 214 13.57 -8.93 -12.94
CA ASP A 214 14.40 -10.06 -13.37
C ASP A 214 14.68 -11.02 -12.20
N GLU A 215 14.98 -10.49 -11.01
CA GLU A 215 15.15 -11.25 -9.78
C GLU A 215 13.88 -12.04 -9.42
N MET A 216 12.69 -11.43 -9.50
CA MET A 216 11.40 -12.10 -9.26
C MET A 216 11.16 -13.23 -10.26
N ALA A 217 11.44 -13.01 -11.55
CA ALA A 217 11.30 -14.05 -12.57
C ALA A 217 12.23 -15.24 -12.30
N ALA A 218 13.48 -14.96 -11.92
CA ALA A 218 14.47 -15.98 -11.60
C ALA A 218 14.13 -16.77 -10.29
N GLN A 219 13.40 -16.13 -9.37
CA GLN A 219 12.94 -16.74 -8.12
C GLN A 219 11.68 -17.59 -8.28
N GLY A 220 11.02 -17.59 -9.44
CA GLY A 220 9.85 -18.41 -9.71
C GLY A 220 8.51 -17.66 -9.64
N LEU A 221 8.46 -16.39 -10.06
CA LEU A 221 7.21 -15.63 -10.11
C LEU A 221 6.11 -16.33 -10.90
N PHE A 222 6.43 -16.94 -12.04
CA PHE A 222 5.44 -17.62 -12.87
C PHE A 222 4.91 -18.88 -12.19
N GLU A 223 5.77 -19.61 -11.51
CA GLU A 223 5.45 -20.82 -10.76
C GLU A 223 4.59 -20.50 -9.52
N GLU A 224 4.85 -19.36 -8.84
CA GLU A 224 4.01 -18.85 -7.75
C GLU A 224 2.60 -18.54 -8.27
N VAL A 225 2.47 -17.84 -9.40
CA VAL A 225 1.17 -17.49 -10.00
C VAL A 225 0.43 -18.76 -10.49
N GLU A 226 1.14 -19.69 -11.11
CA GLU A 226 0.58 -20.96 -11.55
C GLU A 226 -0.01 -21.75 -10.37
N GLY A 227 0.73 -21.80 -9.24
CA GLY A 227 0.28 -22.46 -8.02
C GLY A 227 -0.99 -21.84 -7.44
N LEU A 228 -1.09 -20.50 -7.43
CA LEU A 228 -2.28 -19.78 -6.95
C LEU A 228 -3.50 -20.07 -7.84
N LEU A 229 -3.33 -20.05 -9.16
CA LEU A 229 -4.41 -20.36 -10.11
C LEU A 229 -4.83 -21.84 -10.03
N ALA A 230 -3.87 -22.77 -9.91
CA ALA A 230 -4.15 -24.19 -9.72
C ALA A 230 -4.87 -24.47 -8.38
N GLY A 231 -4.62 -23.64 -7.37
CA GLY A 231 -5.34 -23.62 -6.08
C GLY A 231 -6.76 -23.06 -6.15
N GLY A 232 -7.25 -22.67 -7.34
CA GLY A 232 -8.61 -22.19 -7.58
C GLY A 232 -8.80 -20.69 -7.37
N LEU A 233 -7.71 -19.90 -7.25
CA LEU A 233 -7.83 -18.45 -7.15
C LEU A 233 -8.30 -17.85 -8.48
N SER A 234 -9.38 -17.04 -8.42
CA SER A 234 -9.89 -16.36 -9.61
C SER A 234 -8.89 -15.32 -10.14
N PRO A 235 -8.64 -15.29 -11.47
CA PRO A 235 -7.83 -14.24 -12.09
C PRO A 235 -8.38 -12.82 -11.87
N GLU A 236 -9.67 -12.68 -11.59
CA GLU A 236 -10.35 -11.41 -11.33
C GLU A 236 -10.24 -10.99 -9.86
N SER A 237 -9.77 -11.84 -8.95
CA SER A 237 -9.62 -11.52 -7.54
C SER A 237 -8.75 -10.27 -7.34
N THR A 238 -8.99 -9.54 -6.24
CA THR A 238 -8.21 -8.33 -5.90
C THR A 238 -6.71 -8.63 -5.82
N ALA A 239 -6.35 -9.78 -5.26
CA ALA A 239 -4.97 -10.25 -5.15
C ALA A 239 -4.30 -10.41 -6.52
N MET A 240 -4.99 -11.04 -7.47
CA MET A 240 -4.49 -11.28 -8.83
C MET A 240 -4.38 -10.00 -9.68
N GLN A 241 -4.95 -8.87 -9.24
CA GLN A 241 -4.73 -7.57 -9.89
C GLN A 241 -3.40 -6.91 -9.50
N ALA A 242 -2.63 -7.52 -8.61
CA ALA A 242 -1.28 -7.06 -8.27
C ALA A 242 -0.36 -7.07 -9.51
N ILE A 243 0.52 -6.05 -9.57
CA ILE A 243 1.55 -5.97 -10.61
C ILE A 243 2.47 -7.19 -10.47
N GLY A 244 2.71 -7.85 -11.56
CA GLY A 244 3.44 -9.11 -11.63
C GLY A 244 2.50 -10.31 -11.77
N TYR A 245 1.45 -10.40 -10.97
CA TYR A 245 0.51 -11.52 -10.97
C TYR A 245 -0.41 -11.48 -12.19
N LYS A 246 -1.00 -10.33 -12.47
CA LYS A 246 -1.87 -10.13 -13.61
C LYS A 246 -1.14 -10.46 -14.93
N GLU A 247 0.04 -9.91 -15.10
CA GLU A 247 0.85 -10.06 -16.30
C GLU A 247 1.38 -11.50 -16.45
N ALA A 248 1.79 -12.14 -15.36
CA ALA A 248 2.20 -13.55 -15.38
C ALA A 248 1.03 -14.48 -15.73
N ALA A 249 -0.18 -14.20 -15.23
CA ALA A 249 -1.38 -14.94 -15.58
C ALA A 249 -1.71 -14.85 -17.08
N LEU A 250 -1.48 -13.69 -17.74
CA LEU A 250 -1.61 -13.57 -19.20
C LEU A 250 -0.64 -14.50 -19.95
N ALA A 251 0.61 -14.57 -19.48
CA ALA A 251 1.61 -15.45 -20.09
C ALA A 251 1.27 -16.94 -19.89
N LEU A 252 0.79 -17.33 -18.70
CA LEU A 252 0.38 -18.70 -18.40
C LEU A 252 -0.81 -19.14 -19.25
N ARG A 253 -1.70 -18.23 -19.64
CA ARG A 253 -2.80 -18.51 -20.58
C ARG A 253 -2.38 -18.46 -22.05
N GLY A 254 -1.11 -18.14 -22.35
CA GLY A 254 -0.61 -18.04 -23.72
C GLY A 254 -1.06 -16.79 -24.48
N GLU A 255 -1.61 -15.80 -23.81
CA GLU A 255 -2.04 -14.52 -24.40
C GLU A 255 -0.86 -13.62 -24.77
N VAL A 256 0.24 -13.73 -24.03
CA VAL A 256 1.52 -13.08 -24.29
C VAL A 256 2.66 -14.03 -23.98
N SER A 257 3.86 -13.79 -24.53
CA SER A 257 5.06 -14.52 -24.12
C SER A 257 5.52 -14.12 -22.71
N ARG A 258 6.30 -14.99 -22.03
CA ARG A 258 6.94 -14.62 -20.75
C ARG A 258 7.80 -13.36 -20.85
N ALA A 259 8.48 -13.15 -21.98
CA ALA A 259 9.29 -11.95 -22.21
C ALA A 259 8.43 -10.68 -22.30
N GLU A 260 7.30 -10.74 -23.00
CA GLU A 260 6.34 -9.63 -23.06
C GLU A 260 5.70 -9.36 -21.68
N ALA A 261 5.33 -10.40 -20.93
CA ALA A 261 4.83 -10.24 -19.55
C ALA A 261 5.84 -9.50 -18.66
N LEU A 262 7.12 -9.87 -18.70
CA LEU A 262 8.17 -9.18 -17.95
C LEU A 262 8.32 -7.71 -18.39
N ALA A 263 8.19 -7.40 -19.67
CA ALA A 263 8.21 -6.02 -20.16
C ALA A 263 7.01 -5.22 -19.63
N LEU A 264 5.82 -5.82 -19.60
CA LEU A 264 4.61 -5.22 -19.03
C LEU A 264 4.77 -4.98 -17.52
N ILE A 265 5.34 -5.93 -16.77
CA ILE A 265 5.60 -5.81 -15.33
C ILE A 265 6.55 -4.65 -15.06
N ARG A 266 7.67 -4.53 -15.79
CA ARG A 266 8.60 -3.41 -15.65
C ARG A 266 7.90 -2.08 -15.89
N GLN A 267 7.12 -1.96 -16.97
CA GLN A 267 6.37 -0.76 -17.29
C GLN A 267 5.35 -0.40 -16.19
N ALA A 268 4.56 -1.36 -15.73
CA ALA A 268 3.56 -1.17 -14.67
C ALA A 268 4.22 -0.76 -13.34
N SER A 269 5.36 -1.38 -12.99
CA SER A 269 6.13 -1.09 -11.78
C SER A 269 6.71 0.33 -11.81
N ARG A 270 7.27 0.79 -12.94
CA ARG A 270 7.75 2.18 -13.10
C ARG A 270 6.59 3.18 -12.97
N ARG A 271 5.43 2.90 -13.58
CA ARG A 271 4.23 3.74 -13.44
C ARG A 271 3.74 3.78 -11.99
N TYR A 272 3.79 2.64 -11.30
CA TYR A 272 3.42 2.56 -9.88
C TYR A 272 4.39 3.37 -9.02
N ALA A 273 5.70 3.24 -9.20
CA ALA A 273 6.71 4.03 -8.50
C ALA A 273 6.48 5.54 -8.69
N LYS A 274 6.13 5.99 -9.90
CA LYS A 274 5.77 7.40 -10.15
C LYS A 274 4.54 7.84 -9.33
N ARG A 275 3.51 7.00 -9.25
CA ARG A 275 2.32 7.31 -8.43
C ARG A 275 2.67 7.38 -6.94
N GLN A 276 3.51 6.46 -6.43
CA GLN A 276 3.97 6.47 -5.05
C GLN A 276 4.76 7.74 -4.72
N LEU A 277 5.70 8.15 -5.58
CA LEU A 277 6.43 9.42 -5.40
C LEU A 277 5.50 10.63 -5.40
N THR A 278 4.52 10.67 -6.31
CA THR A 278 3.52 11.75 -6.34
C THR A 278 2.69 11.79 -5.05
N TRP A 279 2.39 10.63 -4.46
CA TRP A 279 1.69 10.55 -3.17
C TRP A 279 2.55 11.12 -2.04
N PHE A 280 3.77 10.59 -1.87
CA PHE A 280 4.63 10.96 -0.75
C PHE A 280 5.11 12.41 -0.78
N ARG A 281 5.18 13.05 -1.96
CA ARG A 281 5.48 14.49 -2.08
C ARG A 281 4.42 15.41 -1.47
N ARG A 282 3.24 14.88 -1.15
CA ARG A 282 2.17 15.64 -0.49
C ARG A 282 2.32 15.73 1.03
N ALA A 283 3.22 14.96 1.62
CA ALA A 283 3.50 14.99 3.05
C ALA A 283 4.56 16.08 3.33
N PRO A 284 4.19 17.22 3.93
CA PRO A 284 5.10 18.37 4.08
C PRO A 284 6.18 18.12 5.13
N ASP A 285 5.92 17.19 6.06
CA ASP A 285 6.77 16.82 7.19
C ASP A 285 7.65 15.58 6.90
N ALA A 286 7.67 15.11 5.66
CA ALA A 286 8.46 13.94 5.29
C ALA A 286 9.93 14.29 5.08
N HIS A 287 10.81 13.52 5.73
CA HIS A 287 12.25 13.54 5.47
C HIS A 287 12.55 12.65 4.26
N TRP A 288 13.40 13.12 3.36
CA TRP A 288 13.76 12.39 2.14
C TRP A 288 15.18 11.84 2.26
N LEU A 289 15.30 10.52 2.06
CA LEU A 289 16.58 9.83 1.93
C LEU A 289 16.76 9.48 0.44
N LEU A 290 17.70 10.13 -0.22
CA LEU A 290 17.97 9.95 -1.65
C LEU A 290 19.28 9.21 -1.84
N TRP A 291 19.19 8.02 -2.43
CA TRP A 291 20.38 7.23 -2.80
C TRP A 291 21.05 7.82 -4.04
N GLU A 292 22.34 8.11 -3.97
CA GLU A 292 23.15 8.53 -5.13
C GLU A 292 23.72 7.33 -5.92
N GLY A 293 23.69 6.14 -5.32
CA GLY A 293 24.19 4.90 -5.89
C GLY A 293 23.60 3.68 -5.18
N THR A 294 24.43 2.71 -4.84
CA THR A 294 24.03 1.55 -4.04
C THR A 294 23.61 2.02 -2.65
N PRO A 295 22.44 1.59 -2.12
CA PRO A 295 21.99 1.94 -0.79
C PRO A 295 22.98 1.58 0.32
N GLU A 296 23.45 2.58 1.06
CA GLU A 296 24.30 2.41 2.25
C GLU A 296 23.41 2.28 3.50
N VAL A 297 22.75 1.12 3.63
CA VAL A 297 21.66 0.89 4.58
C VAL A 297 22.08 1.12 6.03
N GLU A 298 23.22 0.56 6.45
CA GLU A 298 23.71 0.65 7.81
C GLU A 298 24.06 2.08 8.20
N LYS A 299 24.71 2.82 7.28
CA LYS A 299 25.03 4.23 7.46
C LYS A 299 23.76 5.08 7.59
N ALA A 300 22.80 4.89 6.70
CA ALA A 300 21.52 5.59 6.76
C ALA A 300 20.75 5.28 8.04
N ALA A 301 20.75 4.04 8.51
CA ALA A 301 20.11 3.66 9.77
C ALA A 301 20.74 4.38 10.97
N LEU A 302 22.09 4.47 11.01
CA LEU A 302 22.81 5.21 12.04
C LEU A 302 22.54 6.72 11.98
N GLU A 303 22.50 7.30 10.80
CA GLU A 303 22.16 8.72 10.59
C GLU A 303 20.74 9.03 11.07
N ILE A 304 19.76 8.19 10.72
CA ILE A 304 18.38 8.32 11.17
C ILE A 304 18.31 8.22 12.70
N ARG A 305 18.95 7.24 13.30
CA ARG A 305 19.00 7.12 14.78
C ARG A 305 19.61 8.34 15.45
N ASN A 306 20.70 8.88 14.90
CA ASN A 306 21.46 9.98 15.50
C ASN A 306 20.85 11.37 15.21
N SER A 307 19.92 11.47 14.27
CA SER A 307 19.31 12.75 13.89
C SER A 307 18.37 13.34 14.96
N ASN A 308 18.59 13.05 16.21
CA ASN A 308 18.09 13.69 17.44
C ASN A 308 16.61 14.09 17.41
N PHE A 309 15.77 13.16 16.98
CA PHE A 309 14.33 13.37 16.78
C PHE A 309 13.51 13.44 18.06
N GLY A 310 14.08 13.76 19.20
CA GLY A 310 13.32 13.75 20.45
C GLY A 310 12.71 12.40 20.82
N PHE A 311 12.96 11.35 20.02
CA PHE A 311 12.69 9.95 20.35
C PHE A 311 13.76 9.49 21.38
N ARG A 312 13.71 10.05 22.61
CA ARG A 312 14.32 9.36 23.74
C ARG A 312 13.44 8.14 24.00
N ILE A 313 13.95 6.98 23.62
CA ILE A 313 13.50 5.68 24.11
C ILE A 313 13.71 5.62 25.62
#